data_3433bc6e101c08b9fa827daeed1fc37e
#
_entry.id   3433bc6e101c08b9fa827daeed1fc37e
#
_cell.length_a   1.000
_cell.length_b   1.000
_cell.length_c   1.000
_cell.angle_alpha   90.00
_cell.angle_beta   90.00
_cell.angle_gamma   90.00
#
_symmetry.space_group_name_H-M   'P 1'
#
loop_
_entity.id
_entity.type
_entity.pdbx_description
1 polymer ?
#
loop_
_entity_poly.entity_id
_entity_poly.type
_entity_poly.pdbx_seq_one_letter_code
_entity_poly.pdbx_strand_id
1 'polypeptide(L)'
;MERIARKAVKKNAVAPEPRVIALLLVVCGLSGCGIASRIRGAFEPSAEVADQGYSRDDELRLNHLQVKGTHNSYHRRPRFALVREHDYEQAPLDVQLGEYGVRAVELDIHPSSRGYEVYHLPVIDSRSTCALLIDCLGVLKRWSDSNPGHHPLFVWIEPKDELGGGDFDMDALDAEILSVWPRERLVTPALVKGGRESVREAIVEVGWPTLGEVRGRAMFMLLDRGRQRDAYLRGGKGPGALDGRVLFVHANPVDFDEPFAAVAKIDDPSSAHIAAALEKGIIVGSNVGSALLSDERNIQKLQAGLRNGVHLLTGDYPAPVKGRTYWFDMPGGSPSRCNPITAPAGCASTDVEAPGILRGRTRPAGG
;
A
#
# COMPACT_ATOMS: atom_id res chain seq x y z
N MET A 1 20.44 50.34 44.25
CA MET A 1 21.84 50.26 43.78
C MET A 1 21.85 49.16 42.73
N GLU A 2 22.17 49.30 41.47
CA GLU A 2 22.58 50.40 40.64
C GLU A 2 22.24 50.02 39.18
N ARG A 3 21.73 50.95 38.42
CA ARG A 3 21.48 50.88 36.97
C ARG A 3 22.80 50.83 36.24
N ILE A 4 22.92 50.04 35.17
CA ILE A 4 23.75 50.43 34.03
C ILE A 4 23.01 50.11 32.72
N ALA A 5 22.67 51.17 32.02
CA ALA A 5 22.16 51.18 30.63
C ALA A 5 23.36 51.15 29.68
N ARG A 6 23.26 50.44 28.58
CA ARG A 6 24.12 50.67 27.36
C ARG A 6 23.33 50.55 26.08
N LYS A 7 23.09 51.68 25.52
CA LYS A 7 23.13 52.24 24.17
C LYS A 7 23.09 51.28 22.96
N ALA A 8 22.05 51.52 22.19
CA ALA A 8 21.88 51.10 20.79
C ALA A 8 22.90 51.78 19.87
N VAL A 9 23.43 51.00 18.93
CA VAL A 9 24.13 51.51 17.73
C VAL A 9 23.37 51.00 16.51
N LYS A 10 22.74 51.94 15.80
CA LYS A 10 22.21 51.75 14.45
C LYS A 10 23.41 51.70 13.47
N LYS A 11 23.47 50.67 12.65
CA LYS A 11 24.23 50.67 11.41
C LYS A 11 23.30 50.49 10.23
N ASN A 12 23.24 51.51 9.42
CA ASN A 12 22.62 51.53 8.09
C ASN A 12 23.41 50.61 7.16
N ALA A 13 22.74 49.73 6.46
CA ALA A 13 23.29 48.99 5.33
C ALA A 13 22.51 49.33 4.07
N VAL A 14 23.26 49.81 3.09
CA VAL A 14 22.84 50.19 1.75
C VAL A 14 22.59 48.95 0.90
N ALA A 15 21.49 48.93 0.16
CA ALA A 15 21.16 47.90 -0.82
C ALA A 15 21.97 48.13 -2.12
N PRO A 16 22.45 47.06 -2.80
CA PRO A 16 22.92 47.17 -4.16
C PRO A 16 21.85 46.82 -5.19
N GLU A 17 21.76 47.60 -6.24
CA GLU A 17 20.91 47.47 -7.41
C GLU A 17 21.27 46.26 -8.29
N PRO A 18 20.30 45.72 -9.09
CA PRO A 18 20.53 44.57 -9.95
C PRO A 18 21.20 45.00 -11.27
N ARG A 19 22.36 44.41 -11.56
CA ARG A 19 23.01 44.50 -12.88
C ARG A 19 22.42 43.45 -13.81
N VAL A 20 21.76 43.92 -14.86
CA VAL A 20 21.36 43.16 -16.05
C VAL A 20 22.61 42.77 -16.82
N ILE A 21 22.87 41.49 -16.97
CA ILE A 21 23.86 40.97 -17.92
C ILE A 21 23.09 40.28 -19.03
N ALA A 22 23.10 40.93 -20.20
CA ALA A 22 22.70 40.33 -21.46
C ALA A 22 23.81 39.37 -21.92
N LEU A 23 23.50 38.12 -22.17
CA LEU A 23 24.44 37.16 -22.75
C LEU A 23 23.96 36.75 -24.14
N LEU A 24 24.81 37.05 -25.11
CA LEU A 24 24.68 36.76 -26.54
C LEU A 24 24.57 35.24 -26.78
N LEU A 25 23.61 34.89 -27.65
CA LEU A 25 23.57 33.61 -28.34
C LEU A 25 24.67 33.52 -29.38
N VAL A 26 25.61 32.60 -29.21
CA VAL A 26 26.48 32.12 -30.29
C VAL A 26 25.98 30.74 -30.71
N VAL A 27 25.47 30.68 -31.95
CA VAL A 27 25.18 29.45 -32.67
C VAL A 27 26.50 28.87 -33.17
N CYS A 28 26.86 27.68 -32.72
CA CYS A 28 27.84 26.84 -33.41
C CYS A 28 27.21 25.47 -33.63
N GLY A 29 26.83 25.17 -34.86
CA GLY A 29 26.58 23.84 -35.33
C GLY A 29 27.88 23.06 -35.50
N LEU A 30 27.80 21.77 -35.26
CA LEU A 30 28.32 20.67 -36.07
C LEU A 30 28.52 19.40 -35.19
N SER A 31 27.78 18.38 -35.57
CA SER A 31 28.15 16.95 -35.66
C SER A 31 28.89 16.27 -34.51
N GLY A 32 28.27 15.29 -33.90
CA GLY A 32 29.00 14.23 -33.23
C GLY A 32 28.20 13.37 -32.24
N CYS A 33 27.75 12.21 -32.72
CA CYS A 33 27.49 10.93 -31.99
C CYS A 33 26.70 10.95 -30.67
N GLY A 34 25.45 10.67 -30.65
CA GLY A 34 24.83 9.41 -30.29
C GLY A 34 25.28 8.69 -29.02
N ILE A 35 24.96 9.22 -27.80
CA ILE A 35 24.69 8.44 -26.57
C ILE A 35 23.84 9.34 -25.64
N ALA A 36 22.61 9.60 -26.00
CA ALA A 36 21.66 10.29 -25.10
C ALA A 36 20.20 10.03 -25.51
N SER A 37 19.85 8.80 -25.85
CA SER A 37 18.47 8.45 -26.19
C SER A 37 18.02 7.10 -25.64
N ARG A 38 18.27 6.86 -24.34
CA ARG A 38 17.68 5.67 -23.65
C ARG A 38 17.21 5.94 -22.23
N ILE A 39 16.77 7.14 -21.93
CA ILE A 39 16.00 7.43 -20.70
C ILE A 39 14.87 8.38 -21.08
N ARG A 40 13.98 7.95 -21.94
CA ARG A 40 12.63 8.49 -22.13
C ARG A 40 11.73 7.37 -22.64
N GLY A 41 11.63 6.30 -21.86
CA GLY A 41 10.43 5.48 -21.86
C GLY A 41 9.43 6.22 -20.99
N ALA A 42 8.91 7.34 -21.49
CA ALA A 42 7.82 8.04 -20.85
C ALA A 42 6.63 7.08 -20.75
N PHE A 43 6.07 6.99 -19.56
CA PHE A 43 4.78 6.41 -19.26
C PHE A 43 3.72 7.15 -20.09
N GLU A 44 3.43 6.69 -21.30
CA GLU A 44 2.20 7.05 -21.97
C GLU A 44 1.16 6.02 -21.51
N PRO A 45 0.10 6.43 -20.80
CA PRO A 45 -1.05 5.55 -20.58
C PRO A 45 -1.61 5.19 -21.95
N SER A 46 -1.89 3.91 -22.18
CA SER A 46 -2.67 3.52 -23.35
C SER A 46 -4.04 4.19 -23.21
N ALA A 47 -4.33 5.14 -24.06
CA ALA A 47 -5.53 5.97 -24.03
C ALA A 47 -6.85 5.16 -24.12
N GLU A 48 -6.77 3.88 -24.44
CA GLU A 48 -7.93 2.98 -24.56
C GLU A 48 -8.45 2.41 -23.23
N VAL A 49 -7.67 2.47 -22.13
CA VAL A 49 -8.11 1.93 -20.82
C VAL A 49 -8.74 3.03 -19.93
N ALA A 50 -8.53 4.29 -20.26
CA ALA A 50 -8.95 5.42 -19.40
C ALA A 50 -10.44 5.76 -19.54
N ASP A 51 -11.17 5.25 -20.55
CA ASP A 51 -12.56 5.65 -20.86
C ASP A 51 -13.56 4.47 -20.85
N GLN A 52 -13.14 3.25 -20.53
CA GLN A 52 -14.07 2.13 -20.33
C GLN A 52 -14.26 1.93 -18.83
N GLY A 53 -15.29 2.59 -18.28
CA GLY A 53 -15.81 2.25 -16.95
C GLY A 53 -16.11 0.75 -16.89
N TYR A 54 -15.83 0.11 -15.77
CA TYR A 54 -16.17 -1.30 -15.57
C TYR A 54 -17.68 -1.42 -15.39
N SER A 55 -18.32 -2.34 -16.13
CA SER A 55 -19.78 -2.44 -16.24
C SER A 55 -20.51 -2.71 -14.91
N ARG A 56 -19.79 -3.21 -13.89
CA ARG A 56 -20.35 -3.54 -12.58
C ARG A 56 -19.80 -2.65 -11.46
N ASP A 57 -19.28 -1.48 -11.77
CA ASP A 57 -18.70 -0.57 -10.79
C ASP A 57 -19.70 -0.07 -9.73
N ASP A 58 -20.98 0.00 -10.06
CA ASP A 58 -22.05 0.40 -9.14
C ASP A 58 -22.55 -0.76 -8.27
N GLU A 59 -22.20 -2.00 -8.60
CA GLU A 59 -22.64 -3.22 -7.90
C GLU A 59 -21.52 -3.82 -7.04
N LEU A 60 -20.31 -3.91 -7.61
CA LEU A 60 -19.17 -4.52 -6.93
C LEU A 60 -18.65 -3.60 -5.83
N ARG A 61 -18.44 -4.18 -4.66
CA ARG A 61 -17.96 -3.48 -3.47
C ARG A 61 -16.54 -3.88 -3.13
N LEU A 62 -15.89 -3.08 -2.28
CA LEU A 62 -14.50 -3.26 -1.91
C LEU A 62 -14.19 -4.63 -1.29
N ASN A 63 -15.12 -5.21 -0.54
CA ASN A 63 -15.01 -6.55 0.03
C ASN A 63 -15.42 -7.69 -0.92
N HIS A 64 -15.69 -7.40 -2.19
CA HIS A 64 -15.98 -8.43 -3.20
C HIS A 64 -14.73 -8.89 -3.96
N LEU A 65 -13.54 -8.45 -3.54
CA LEU A 65 -12.27 -8.68 -4.23
C LEU A 65 -11.43 -9.74 -3.54
N GLN A 66 -10.66 -10.47 -4.35
CA GLN A 66 -9.42 -11.12 -3.93
C GLN A 66 -8.27 -10.50 -4.70
N VAL A 67 -7.26 -10.02 -3.99
CA VAL A 67 -6.13 -9.32 -4.60
C VAL A 67 -4.80 -9.99 -4.24
N LYS A 68 -3.86 -9.93 -5.16
CA LYS A 68 -2.48 -10.34 -4.97
C LYS A 68 -1.74 -9.30 -4.14
N GLY A 69 -1.00 -9.76 -3.15
CA GLY A 69 -0.20 -8.90 -2.30
C GLY A 69 1.20 -9.45 -2.06
N THR A 70 2.05 -8.59 -1.51
CA THR A 70 3.40 -8.95 -1.04
C THR A 70 3.53 -8.69 0.46
N HIS A 71 4.26 -9.58 1.13
CA HIS A 71 4.73 -9.41 2.50
C HIS A 71 6.05 -8.68 2.46
N ASN A 72 6.29 -7.76 3.40
CA ASN A 72 7.47 -6.90 3.42
C ASN A 72 7.83 -6.36 2.03
N SER A 73 6.91 -5.62 1.42
CA SER A 73 6.93 -5.28 -0.01
C SER A 73 8.15 -4.45 -0.45
N TYR A 74 8.85 -3.87 0.49
CA TYR A 74 10.07 -3.08 0.35
C TYR A 74 11.35 -3.93 0.44
N HIS A 75 11.26 -5.20 0.91
CA HIS A 75 12.39 -6.01 1.38
C HIS A 75 13.41 -6.28 0.28
N ARG A 76 14.69 -6.08 0.60
CA ARG A 76 15.82 -6.49 -0.20
C ARG A 76 16.68 -7.47 0.56
N ARG A 77 16.95 -8.62 -0.06
CA ARG A 77 17.79 -9.67 0.51
C ARG A 77 19.07 -9.10 1.12
N PRO A 78 19.38 -9.38 2.41
CA PRO A 78 20.65 -9.02 3.04
C PRO A 78 21.84 -9.61 2.28
N ARG A 79 23.01 -8.98 2.39
CA ARG A 79 24.25 -9.53 1.78
C ARG A 79 24.56 -10.93 2.28
N PHE A 80 24.24 -11.18 3.54
CA PHE A 80 24.36 -12.48 4.21
C PHE A 80 23.02 -12.80 4.86
N ALA A 81 22.20 -13.62 4.20
CA ALA A 81 20.98 -14.12 4.80
C ALA A 81 21.33 -15.20 5.83
N LEU A 82 21.44 -14.82 7.09
CA LEU A 82 21.80 -15.73 8.18
C LEU A 82 20.66 -16.69 8.53
N VAL A 83 19.44 -16.30 8.21
CA VAL A 83 18.22 -17.11 8.43
C VAL A 83 17.40 -17.17 7.14
N ARG A 84 16.71 -18.29 6.94
CA ARG A 84 15.91 -18.51 5.72
C ARG A 84 14.77 -17.52 5.55
N GLU A 85 14.30 -16.97 6.65
CA GLU A 85 13.23 -15.96 6.67
C GLU A 85 13.58 -14.70 5.87
N HIS A 86 14.86 -14.33 5.85
CA HIS A 86 15.36 -13.15 5.13
C HIS A 86 15.92 -13.51 3.73
N ASP A 87 15.80 -14.78 3.30
CA ASP A 87 16.37 -15.27 2.05
C ASP A 87 15.42 -15.10 0.87
N TYR A 88 14.88 -13.91 0.69
CA TYR A 88 14.08 -13.51 -0.47
C TYR A 88 14.31 -12.04 -0.80
N GLU A 89 13.79 -11.59 -1.92
CA GLU A 89 13.88 -10.20 -2.36
C GLU A 89 12.60 -9.81 -3.10
N GLN A 90 12.09 -8.62 -2.80
CA GLN A 90 11.00 -8.01 -3.54
C GLN A 90 11.56 -7.10 -4.65
N ALA A 91 10.89 -7.05 -5.78
CA ALA A 91 11.14 -6.05 -6.80
C ALA A 91 10.75 -4.64 -6.30
N PRO A 92 11.20 -3.55 -6.94
CA PRO A 92 10.68 -2.22 -6.67
C PRO A 92 9.14 -2.17 -6.74
N LEU A 93 8.50 -1.31 -5.94
CA LEU A 93 7.04 -1.27 -5.80
C LEU A 93 6.30 -1.01 -7.13
N ASP A 94 6.85 -0.19 -8.00
CA ASP A 94 6.29 0.08 -9.34
C ASP A 94 6.30 -1.15 -10.25
N VAL A 95 7.34 -1.98 -10.16
CA VAL A 95 7.42 -3.28 -10.85
C VAL A 95 6.39 -4.25 -10.28
N GLN A 96 6.28 -4.32 -8.94
CA GLN A 96 5.28 -5.17 -8.29
C GLN A 96 3.85 -4.82 -8.74
N LEU A 97 3.51 -3.54 -8.80
CA LEU A 97 2.19 -3.08 -9.23
C LEU A 97 1.98 -3.28 -10.74
N GLY A 98 2.95 -2.85 -11.56
CA GLY A 98 2.81 -2.78 -13.02
C GLY A 98 3.03 -4.10 -13.75
N GLU A 99 3.93 -4.96 -13.25
CA GLU A 99 4.30 -6.21 -13.92
C GLU A 99 3.75 -7.45 -13.20
N TYR A 100 3.78 -7.44 -11.85
CA TYR A 100 3.37 -8.61 -11.07
C TYR A 100 1.90 -8.58 -10.64
N GLY A 101 1.19 -7.48 -10.87
CA GLY A 101 -0.22 -7.35 -10.53
C GLY A 101 -0.50 -7.27 -9.03
N VAL A 102 0.48 -6.81 -8.25
CA VAL A 102 0.31 -6.59 -6.81
C VAL A 102 -0.63 -5.42 -6.57
N ARG A 103 -1.59 -5.59 -5.65
CA ARG A 103 -2.56 -4.56 -5.24
C ARG A 103 -2.63 -4.43 -3.71
N ALA A 104 -1.94 -5.30 -2.97
CA ALA A 104 -1.77 -5.19 -1.53
C ALA A 104 -0.27 -5.20 -1.19
N VAL A 105 0.18 -4.21 -0.43
CA VAL A 105 1.56 -4.07 0.01
C VAL A 105 1.64 -3.92 1.53
N GLU A 106 2.79 -4.27 2.09
CA GLU A 106 3.09 -4.17 3.52
C GLU A 106 4.41 -3.43 3.72
N LEU A 107 4.37 -2.40 4.57
CA LEU A 107 5.51 -1.53 4.86
C LEU A 107 5.74 -1.51 6.38
N ASP A 108 6.88 -2.02 6.81
CA ASP A 108 7.33 -1.93 8.21
C ASP A 108 7.98 -0.57 8.42
N ILE A 109 7.58 0.13 9.47
CA ILE A 109 8.04 1.49 9.72
C ILE A 109 8.74 1.61 11.07
N HIS A 110 9.78 2.43 11.08
CA HIS A 110 10.56 2.79 12.28
C HIS A 110 10.66 4.31 12.38
N PRO A 111 10.38 4.90 13.55
CA PRO A 111 10.49 6.35 13.73
C PRO A 111 11.94 6.80 13.63
N SER A 112 12.15 7.93 12.93
CA SER A 112 13.46 8.57 12.80
C SER A 112 13.35 10.09 12.77
N SER A 113 14.48 10.79 12.80
CA SER A 113 14.53 12.26 12.64
C SER A 113 14.14 12.76 11.25
N ARG A 114 13.97 11.85 10.27
CA ARG A 114 13.61 12.14 8.88
C ARG A 114 12.18 11.74 8.52
N GLY A 115 11.33 11.40 9.49
CA GLY A 115 10.05 10.74 9.32
C GLY A 115 10.17 9.24 9.61
N TYR A 116 9.43 8.40 8.93
CA TYR A 116 9.47 6.96 9.13
C TYR A 116 10.41 6.27 8.14
N GLU A 117 11.39 5.51 8.65
CA GLU A 117 12.24 4.64 7.85
C GLU A 117 11.55 3.30 7.60
N VAL A 118 11.82 2.70 6.42
CA VAL A 118 11.17 1.46 5.99
C VAL A 118 12.21 0.35 5.84
N TYR A 119 12.22 -0.58 6.78
CA TYR A 119 13.04 -1.79 6.78
C TYR A 119 12.46 -2.82 7.76
N HIS A 120 12.93 -4.10 7.71
CA HIS A 120 12.41 -5.16 8.58
C HIS A 120 13.05 -5.13 9.97
N LEU A 121 14.36 -5.38 10.07
CA LEU A 121 15.08 -5.39 11.34
C LEU A 121 16.33 -4.52 11.26
N PRO A 122 16.65 -3.75 12.32
CA PRO A 122 17.89 -2.97 12.37
C PRO A 122 19.12 -3.84 12.15
N VAL A 123 20.10 -3.34 11.40
CA VAL A 123 21.42 -3.93 11.15
C VAL A 123 21.40 -5.23 10.35
N ILE A 124 20.62 -6.23 10.76
CA ILE A 124 20.67 -7.58 10.16
C ILE A 124 19.80 -7.71 8.91
N ASP A 125 18.71 -6.94 8.82
CA ASP A 125 17.76 -6.95 7.71
C ASP A 125 17.19 -5.56 7.44
N SER A 126 18.08 -4.60 7.18
CA SER A 126 17.74 -3.18 7.02
C SER A 126 17.73 -2.70 5.56
N ARG A 127 17.83 -3.63 4.58
CA ARG A 127 17.82 -3.24 3.16
C ARG A 127 16.41 -3.10 2.65
N SER A 128 16.17 -1.97 1.96
CA SER A 128 14.87 -1.60 1.43
C SER A 128 14.97 -1.12 -0.02
N THR A 129 13.90 -1.27 -0.80
CA THR A 129 13.74 -0.66 -2.12
C THR A 129 13.35 0.81 -2.05
N CYS A 130 12.81 1.25 -0.91
CA CYS A 130 12.48 2.64 -0.60
C CYS A 130 12.78 2.91 0.87
N ALA A 131 13.77 3.74 1.18
CA ALA A 131 14.32 3.89 2.53
C ALA A 131 13.43 4.67 3.51
N LEU A 132 12.56 5.53 3.03
CA LEU A 132 11.60 6.30 3.82
C LEU A 132 10.17 5.98 3.40
N LEU A 133 9.24 6.10 4.34
CA LEU A 133 7.81 5.90 4.05
C LEU A 133 7.34 6.84 2.94
N ILE A 134 7.72 8.11 3.01
CA ILE A 134 7.37 9.11 2.00
C ILE A 134 7.84 8.71 0.58
N ASP A 135 9.01 8.06 0.46
CA ASP A 135 9.53 7.56 -0.82
C ASP A 135 8.69 6.40 -1.34
N CYS A 136 8.37 5.44 -0.47
CA CYS A 136 7.50 4.30 -0.81
C CYS A 136 6.11 4.77 -1.26
N LEU A 137 5.50 5.66 -0.49
CA LEU A 137 4.19 6.26 -0.78
C LEU A 137 4.22 7.02 -2.12
N GLY A 138 5.32 7.74 -2.40
CA GLY A 138 5.53 8.44 -3.66
C GLY A 138 5.59 7.51 -4.87
N VAL A 139 6.19 6.32 -4.74
CA VAL A 139 6.18 5.30 -5.82
C VAL A 139 4.76 4.80 -6.07
N LEU A 140 4.04 4.41 -5.01
CA LEU A 140 2.65 3.94 -5.10
C LEU A 140 1.75 5.01 -5.73
N LYS A 141 1.90 6.27 -5.32
CA LYS A 141 1.10 7.40 -5.81
C LYS A 141 1.32 7.66 -7.29
N ARG A 142 2.59 7.70 -7.75
CA ARG A 142 2.90 7.89 -9.17
C ARG A 142 2.33 6.77 -10.04
N TRP A 143 2.42 5.52 -9.58
CA TRP A 143 1.81 4.41 -10.29
C TRP A 143 0.28 4.57 -10.37
N SER A 144 -0.36 4.90 -9.25
CA SER A 144 -1.81 5.14 -9.17
C SER A 144 -2.26 6.27 -10.10
N ASP A 145 -1.52 7.37 -10.16
CA ASP A 145 -1.83 8.50 -11.05
C ASP A 145 -1.74 8.13 -12.53
N SER A 146 -0.83 7.22 -12.85
CA SER A 146 -0.66 6.71 -14.22
C SER A 146 -1.66 5.61 -14.59
N ASN A 147 -2.43 5.10 -13.64
CA ASN A 147 -3.39 4.00 -13.82
C ASN A 147 -4.72 4.29 -13.11
N PRO A 148 -5.43 5.38 -13.42
CA PRO A 148 -6.56 5.88 -12.63
C PRO A 148 -7.74 4.91 -12.52
N GLY A 149 -7.87 3.94 -13.44
CA GLY A 149 -8.92 2.91 -13.41
C GLY A 149 -8.66 1.72 -12.48
N HIS A 150 -7.52 1.68 -11.75
CA HIS A 150 -7.27 0.59 -10.82
C HIS A 150 -8.28 0.59 -9.65
N HIS A 151 -8.66 -0.59 -9.13
CA HIS A 151 -9.36 -0.66 -7.85
C HIS A 151 -8.40 -0.23 -6.71
N PRO A 152 -8.87 0.08 -5.50
CA PRO A 152 -8.01 0.59 -4.44
C PRO A 152 -6.77 -0.28 -4.19
N LEU A 153 -5.63 0.40 -3.99
CA LEU A 153 -4.43 -0.22 -3.44
C LEU A 153 -4.63 -0.40 -1.93
N PHE A 154 -4.27 -1.56 -1.41
CA PHE A 154 -4.30 -1.85 0.01
C PHE A 154 -2.89 -1.75 0.57
N VAL A 155 -2.72 -0.94 1.61
CA VAL A 155 -1.39 -0.67 2.19
C VAL A 155 -1.43 -0.96 3.68
N TRP A 156 -0.82 -2.07 4.11
CA TRP A 156 -0.55 -2.34 5.52
C TRP A 156 0.65 -1.53 5.96
N ILE A 157 0.52 -0.85 7.09
CA ILE A 157 1.61 -0.15 7.78
C ILE A 157 1.83 -0.88 9.11
N GLU A 158 3.01 -1.47 9.29
CA GLU A 158 3.38 -2.18 10.50
C GLU A 158 4.42 -1.40 11.31
N PRO A 159 4.03 -0.78 12.43
CA PRO A 159 4.97 -0.14 13.34
C PRO A 159 5.86 -1.18 14.02
N LYS A 160 7.17 -1.09 13.86
CA LYS A 160 8.15 -1.98 14.51
C LYS A 160 8.74 -1.31 15.74
N ASP A 161 8.42 -1.82 16.92
CA ASP A 161 8.93 -1.34 18.22
C ASP A 161 9.73 -2.40 18.99
N GLU A 162 10.11 -3.49 18.34
CA GLU A 162 10.70 -4.69 18.92
C GLU A 162 11.96 -4.44 19.75
N LEU A 163 12.66 -3.34 19.54
CA LEU A 163 13.86 -2.97 20.29
C LEU A 163 13.61 -1.86 21.33
N GLY A 164 12.36 -1.66 21.75
CA GLY A 164 12.02 -0.59 22.68
C GLY A 164 12.14 0.80 22.02
N GLY A 165 11.93 0.87 20.72
CA GLY A 165 11.79 2.13 19.99
C GLY A 165 10.73 3.00 20.64
N GLY A 166 10.89 4.32 20.55
CA GLY A 166 10.00 5.29 21.17
C GLY A 166 8.53 5.10 20.77
N ASP A 167 7.65 5.83 21.45
CA ASP A 167 6.25 5.87 21.07
C ASP A 167 6.10 6.41 19.64
N PHE A 168 5.30 5.72 18.82
CA PHE A 168 4.95 6.23 17.51
C PHE A 168 4.03 7.45 17.64
N ASP A 169 4.39 8.52 16.97
CA ASP A 169 3.50 9.66 16.80
C ASP A 169 2.48 9.34 15.70
N MET A 170 1.28 8.91 16.10
CA MET A 170 0.23 8.50 15.18
C MET A 170 -0.37 9.67 14.40
N ASP A 171 -0.30 10.89 14.92
CA ASP A 171 -0.73 12.09 14.20
C ASP A 171 0.30 12.48 13.14
N ALA A 172 1.60 12.32 13.44
CA ALA A 172 2.66 12.48 12.45
C ALA A 172 2.59 11.42 11.33
N LEU A 173 2.18 10.18 11.65
CA LEU A 173 1.97 9.13 10.64
C LEU A 173 0.84 9.51 9.68
N ASP A 174 -0.31 9.93 10.20
CA ASP A 174 -1.42 10.42 9.39
C ASP A 174 -0.98 11.61 8.52
N ALA A 175 -0.22 12.56 9.08
CA ALA A 175 0.29 13.73 8.37
C ALA A 175 1.28 13.36 7.25
N GLU A 176 2.19 12.40 7.48
CA GLU A 176 3.14 11.93 6.46
C GLU A 176 2.41 11.25 5.30
N ILE A 177 1.42 10.41 5.58
CA ILE A 177 0.57 9.81 4.53
C ILE A 177 -0.15 10.90 3.72
N LEU A 178 -0.78 11.86 4.41
CA LEU A 178 -1.54 12.95 3.76
C LEU A 178 -0.65 13.91 2.97
N SER A 179 0.64 14.00 3.28
CA SER A 179 1.59 14.81 2.50
C SER A 179 1.82 14.30 1.08
N VAL A 180 1.58 13.00 0.85
CA VAL A 180 1.73 12.34 -0.45
C VAL A 180 0.38 12.00 -1.08
N TRP A 181 -0.54 11.48 -0.26
CA TRP A 181 -1.87 11.03 -0.69
C TRP A 181 -2.94 11.98 -0.16
N PRO A 182 -3.46 12.89 -0.97
CA PRO A 182 -4.54 13.79 -0.53
C PRO A 182 -5.78 12.97 -0.17
N ARG A 183 -6.54 13.44 0.82
CA ARG A 183 -7.64 12.68 1.45
C ARG A 183 -8.68 12.16 0.46
N GLU A 184 -8.97 12.91 -0.59
CA GLU A 184 -9.89 12.54 -1.67
C GLU A 184 -9.39 11.36 -2.53
N ARG A 185 -8.11 11.05 -2.46
CA ARG A 185 -7.49 9.88 -3.11
C ARG A 185 -7.35 8.68 -2.15
N LEU A 186 -8.00 8.74 -0.99
CA LEU A 186 -7.99 7.69 0.01
C LEU A 186 -9.39 7.10 0.21
N VAL A 187 -9.41 5.81 0.56
CA VAL A 187 -10.53 5.17 1.23
C VAL A 187 -10.26 5.30 2.72
N THR A 188 -10.92 6.25 3.38
CA THR A 188 -10.73 6.53 4.81
C THR A 188 -11.85 5.93 5.65
N PRO A 189 -11.66 5.75 6.97
CA PRO A 189 -12.75 5.36 7.88
C PRO A 189 -13.95 6.29 7.78
N ALA A 190 -13.73 7.61 7.64
CA ALA A 190 -14.80 8.59 7.50
C ALA A 190 -15.60 8.41 6.20
N LEU A 191 -14.93 8.06 5.08
CA LEU A 191 -15.61 7.75 3.82
C LEU A 191 -16.54 6.54 3.98
N VAL A 192 -16.05 5.46 4.59
CA VAL A 192 -16.82 4.22 4.78
C VAL A 192 -17.95 4.42 5.79
N LYS A 193 -17.67 5.13 6.88
CA LYS A 193 -18.65 5.42 7.93
C LYS A 193 -19.84 6.22 7.39
N GLY A 194 -19.56 7.20 6.51
CA GLY A 194 -20.59 8.10 6.00
C GLY A 194 -21.37 8.77 7.13
N GLY A 195 -22.69 8.69 7.08
CA GLY A 195 -23.57 9.26 8.11
C GLY A 195 -23.88 8.34 9.31
N ARG A 196 -23.20 7.19 9.44
CA ARG A 196 -23.41 6.24 10.54
C ARG A 196 -22.58 6.64 11.78
N GLU A 197 -22.88 6.02 12.93
CA GLU A 197 -22.13 6.29 14.17
C GLU A 197 -20.71 5.72 14.14
N SER A 198 -20.54 4.54 13.50
CA SER A 198 -19.24 3.87 13.41
C SER A 198 -19.01 3.23 12.04
N VAL A 199 -17.74 2.88 11.77
CA VAL A 199 -17.36 2.12 10.57
C VAL A 199 -18.03 0.74 10.58
N ARG A 200 -18.08 0.08 11.74
CA ARG A 200 -18.70 -1.24 11.90
C ARG A 200 -20.18 -1.19 11.53
N GLU A 201 -20.93 -0.22 12.06
CA GLU A 201 -22.34 -0.02 11.76
C GLU A 201 -22.57 0.22 10.27
N ALA A 202 -21.78 1.09 9.65
CA ALA A 202 -21.88 1.34 8.21
C ALA A 202 -21.66 0.09 7.36
N ILE A 203 -20.65 -0.73 7.69
CA ILE A 203 -20.39 -1.99 6.98
C ILE A 203 -21.55 -2.97 7.12
N VAL A 204 -22.17 -3.07 8.28
CA VAL A 204 -23.31 -3.97 8.52
C VAL A 204 -24.57 -3.49 7.80
N GLU A 205 -24.90 -2.22 7.87
CA GLU A 205 -26.16 -1.68 7.39
C GLU A 205 -26.14 -1.31 5.90
N VAL A 206 -25.01 -0.80 5.42
CA VAL A 206 -24.85 -0.26 4.05
C VAL A 206 -23.90 -1.11 3.20
N GLY A 207 -22.88 -1.68 3.84
CA GLY A 207 -21.76 -2.37 3.18
C GLY A 207 -20.61 -1.43 2.85
N TRP A 208 -19.56 -1.98 2.25
CA TRP A 208 -18.43 -1.23 1.75
C TRP A 208 -18.82 -0.35 0.55
N PRO A 209 -18.08 0.74 0.28
CA PRO A 209 -18.26 1.52 -0.94
C PRO A 209 -18.16 0.66 -2.19
N THR A 210 -18.83 1.08 -3.24
CA THR A 210 -18.75 0.43 -4.56
C THR A 210 -17.39 0.69 -5.21
N LEU A 211 -16.98 -0.15 -6.17
CA LEU A 211 -15.70 0.04 -6.85
C LEU A 211 -15.68 1.35 -7.63
N GLY A 212 -16.80 1.76 -8.22
CA GLY A 212 -16.93 3.04 -8.93
C GLY A 212 -16.64 4.25 -8.02
N GLU A 213 -17.08 4.19 -6.75
CA GLU A 213 -16.83 5.25 -5.78
C GLU A 213 -15.36 5.36 -5.35
N VAL A 214 -14.58 4.27 -5.50
CA VAL A 214 -13.24 4.19 -4.88
C VAL A 214 -12.10 3.87 -5.86
N ARG A 215 -12.35 3.78 -7.17
CA ARG A 215 -11.25 3.61 -8.14
C ARG A 215 -10.20 4.71 -8.04
N GLY A 216 -8.96 4.36 -8.31
CA GLY A 216 -7.82 5.27 -8.25
C GLY A 216 -7.42 5.70 -6.83
N ARG A 217 -7.96 5.08 -5.78
CA ARG A 217 -7.65 5.41 -4.38
C ARG A 217 -6.72 4.39 -3.75
N ALA A 218 -6.22 4.71 -2.56
CA ALA A 218 -5.53 3.78 -1.67
C ALA A 218 -6.26 3.68 -0.33
N MET A 219 -6.18 2.50 0.30
CA MET A 219 -6.69 2.22 1.64
C MET A 219 -5.53 1.84 2.54
N PHE A 220 -5.27 2.66 3.54
CA PHE A 220 -4.23 2.43 4.52
C PHE A 220 -4.78 1.72 5.75
N MET A 221 -4.01 0.76 6.28
CA MET A 221 -4.41 -0.10 7.39
C MET A 221 -3.23 -0.27 8.35
N LEU A 222 -3.45 0.02 9.63
CA LEU A 222 -2.45 -0.15 10.68
C LEU A 222 -2.41 -1.62 11.12
N LEU A 223 -1.27 -2.27 10.93
CA LEU A 223 -1.04 -3.64 11.35
C LEU A 223 -0.36 -3.65 12.72
N ASP A 224 -1.15 -3.51 13.75
CA ASP A 224 -0.72 -3.69 15.15
C ASP A 224 -1.87 -4.28 15.96
N ARG A 225 -1.55 -5.20 16.87
CA ARG A 225 -2.54 -5.98 17.62
C ARG A 225 -2.72 -5.49 19.05
N GLY A 226 -2.05 -4.41 19.44
CA GLY A 226 -2.04 -3.94 20.83
C GLY A 226 -1.68 -2.48 20.97
N ARG A 227 -0.47 -2.19 21.46
CA ARG A 227 -0.05 -0.86 21.93
C ARG A 227 -0.20 0.25 20.91
N GLN A 228 0.27 0.05 19.68
CA GLN A 228 0.25 1.10 18.66
C GLN A 228 -1.16 1.29 18.10
N ARG A 229 -1.92 0.20 17.92
CA ARG A 229 -3.35 0.27 17.59
C ARG A 229 -4.13 1.07 18.63
N ASP A 230 -3.94 0.75 19.91
CA ASP A 230 -4.66 1.41 21.00
C ASP A 230 -4.24 2.89 21.12
N ALA A 231 -2.97 3.22 20.84
CA ALA A 231 -2.51 4.61 20.76
C ALA A 231 -3.18 5.35 19.61
N TYR A 232 -3.30 4.73 18.44
CA TYR A 232 -3.99 5.30 17.29
C TYR A 232 -5.46 5.57 17.57
N LEU A 233 -6.15 4.62 18.19
CA LEU A 233 -7.56 4.78 18.58
C LEU A 233 -7.75 5.88 19.63
N ARG A 234 -6.87 5.99 20.64
CA ARG A 234 -6.96 7.06 21.65
C ARG A 234 -6.86 8.47 21.08
N GLY A 235 -6.14 8.66 20.00
CA GLY A 235 -6.01 9.95 19.32
C GLY A 235 -7.17 10.29 18.38
N GLY A 236 -8.01 9.31 18.05
CA GLY A 236 -9.20 9.51 17.20
C GLY A 236 -10.41 10.03 17.97
N LYS A 237 -11.49 10.32 17.26
CA LYS A 237 -12.75 10.84 17.79
C LYS A 237 -13.93 9.96 17.38
N GLY A 238 -15.06 10.18 18.04
CA GLY A 238 -16.30 9.47 17.76
C GLY A 238 -16.34 8.02 18.22
N PRO A 239 -17.49 7.35 18.07
CA PRO A 239 -17.61 5.91 18.29
C PRO A 239 -16.62 5.14 17.42
N GLY A 240 -15.84 4.25 18.04
CA GLY A 240 -14.75 3.54 17.36
C GLY A 240 -13.47 4.34 17.14
N ALA A 241 -13.42 5.61 17.61
CA ALA A 241 -12.21 6.44 17.66
C ALA A 241 -11.46 6.60 16.32
N LEU A 242 -12.14 6.55 15.17
CA LEU A 242 -11.54 6.69 13.84
C LEU A 242 -11.95 7.99 13.11
N ASP A 243 -12.74 8.86 13.75
CA ASP A 243 -13.10 10.14 13.15
C ASP A 243 -11.87 11.05 13.01
N GLY A 244 -11.64 11.52 11.78
CA GLY A 244 -10.45 12.30 11.43
C GLY A 244 -9.22 11.47 11.06
N ARG A 245 -9.17 10.20 11.42
CA ARG A 245 -8.07 9.26 11.11
C ARG A 245 -8.01 8.91 9.62
N VAL A 246 -6.84 8.47 9.20
CA VAL A 246 -6.54 8.07 7.81
C VAL A 246 -6.56 6.55 7.66
N LEU A 247 -6.00 5.83 8.64
CA LEU A 247 -5.88 4.38 8.58
C LEU A 247 -7.08 3.70 9.25
N PHE A 248 -7.47 2.56 8.68
CA PHE A 248 -8.20 1.53 9.42
C PHE A 248 -7.25 0.81 10.36
N VAL A 249 -7.75 0.19 11.41
CA VAL A 249 -6.92 -0.55 12.35
C VAL A 249 -7.25 -2.04 12.32
N HIS A 250 -6.24 -2.88 12.52
CA HIS A 250 -6.40 -4.31 12.64
C HIS A 250 -7.33 -4.66 13.80
N ALA A 251 -8.36 -5.49 13.52
CA ALA A 251 -9.23 -6.09 14.52
C ALA A 251 -8.80 -7.54 14.79
N ASN A 252 -8.54 -7.89 16.06
CA ASN A 252 -8.38 -9.29 16.46
C ASN A 252 -9.75 -10.00 16.40
N PRO A 253 -9.83 -11.33 16.36
CA PRO A 253 -11.09 -12.04 16.34
C PRO A 253 -12.07 -11.66 17.46
N VAL A 254 -11.57 -11.31 18.64
CA VAL A 254 -12.37 -10.84 19.78
C VAL A 254 -12.94 -9.44 19.59
N ASP A 255 -12.36 -8.66 18.67
CA ASP A 255 -12.72 -7.26 18.41
C ASP A 255 -13.69 -7.11 17.21
N PHE A 256 -14.17 -8.21 16.57
CA PHE A 256 -14.94 -8.15 15.32
C PHE A 256 -16.30 -7.42 15.44
N ASP A 257 -16.79 -7.22 16.65
CA ASP A 257 -18.01 -6.45 16.91
C ASP A 257 -17.72 -5.01 17.37
N GLU A 258 -16.45 -4.67 17.58
CA GLU A 258 -16.07 -3.32 18.00
C GLU A 258 -16.36 -2.26 16.93
N PRO A 259 -16.70 -1.04 17.29
CA PRO A 259 -17.07 0.04 16.36
C PRO A 259 -16.01 0.35 15.29
N PHE A 260 -14.75 0.06 15.56
CA PHE A 260 -13.63 0.25 14.59
C PHE A 260 -13.42 -0.94 13.66
N ALA A 261 -14.04 -2.11 13.91
CA ALA A 261 -13.72 -3.35 13.21
C ALA A 261 -14.15 -3.32 11.73
N ALA A 262 -13.17 -3.29 10.86
CA ALA A 262 -13.33 -3.27 9.41
C ALA A 262 -12.34 -4.17 8.68
N VAL A 263 -11.12 -4.32 9.21
CA VAL A 263 -10.04 -5.06 8.58
C VAL A 263 -9.35 -5.98 9.59
N ALA A 264 -8.89 -7.15 9.15
CA ALA A 264 -8.14 -8.10 9.97
C ALA A 264 -7.02 -8.76 9.17
N LYS A 265 -5.86 -9.04 9.81
CA LYS A 265 -4.82 -9.90 9.26
C LYS A 265 -4.81 -11.21 10.06
N ILE A 266 -5.14 -12.31 9.40
CA ILE A 266 -5.23 -13.66 9.97
C ILE A 266 -4.22 -14.52 9.21
N ASP A 267 -3.07 -14.82 9.82
CA ASP A 267 -1.90 -15.40 9.15
C ASP A 267 -2.09 -16.85 8.66
N ASP A 268 -3.04 -17.60 9.27
CA ASP A 268 -3.42 -18.92 8.77
C ASP A 268 -4.66 -18.82 7.87
N PRO A 269 -4.52 -19.00 6.55
CA PRO A 269 -5.63 -18.95 5.61
C PRO A 269 -6.65 -20.08 5.78
N SER A 270 -6.40 -21.05 6.67
CA SER A 270 -7.31 -22.14 7.03
C SER A 270 -8.06 -21.89 8.35
N SER A 271 -7.79 -20.76 9.01
CA SER A 271 -8.41 -20.42 10.29
C SER A 271 -9.94 -20.25 10.17
N ALA A 272 -10.69 -20.79 11.13
CA ALA A 272 -12.14 -20.57 11.23
C ALA A 272 -12.52 -19.10 11.44
N HIS A 273 -11.61 -18.28 11.97
CA HIS A 273 -11.83 -16.83 12.12
C HIS A 273 -12.00 -16.10 10.80
N ILE A 274 -11.53 -16.68 9.67
CA ILE A 274 -11.75 -16.09 8.34
C ILE A 274 -13.25 -16.08 8.02
N ALA A 275 -13.93 -17.22 8.13
CA ALA A 275 -15.37 -17.29 7.88
C ALA A 275 -16.16 -16.32 8.78
N ALA A 276 -15.83 -16.27 10.08
CA ALA A 276 -16.46 -15.33 11.02
C ALA A 276 -16.24 -13.85 10.64
N ALA A 277 -15.05 -13.51 10.13
CA ALA A 277 -14.76 -12.17 9.66
C ALA A 277 -15.55 -11.82 8.37
N LEU A 278 -15.62 -12.77 7.42
CA LEU A 278 -16.35 -12.57 6.16
C LEU A 278 -17.86 -12.38 6.41
N GLU A 279 -18.47 -13.16 7.29
CA GLU A 279 -19.88 -13.02 7.70
C GLU A 279 -20.19 -11.63 8.26
N LYS A 280 -19.20 -11.02 8.89
CA LYS A 280 -19.27 -9.64 9.39
C LYS A 280 -18.88 -8.57 8.36
N GLY A 281 -18.55 -8.95 7.12
CA GLY A 281 -18.10 -8.03 6.06
C GLY A 281 -16.71 -7.44 6.31
N ILE A 282 -15.90 -8.01 7.19
CA ILE A 282 -14.52 -7.58 7.47
C ILE A 282 -13.60 -7.99 6.31
N ILE A 283 -12.78 -7.08 5.83
CA ILE A 283 -11.74 -7.38 4.84
C ILE A 283 -10.58 -8.11 5.52
N VAL A 284 -10.28 -9.33 5.04
CA VAL A 284 -9.27 -10.20 5.64
C VAL A 284 -8.03 -10.27 4.77
N GLY A 285 -6.85 -9.99 5.37
CA GLY A 285 -5.54 -10.31 4.82
C GLY A 285 -4.98 -11.61 5.41
N SER A 286 -4.21 -12.37 4.63
CA SER A 286 -3.51 -13.56 5.12
C SER A 286 -2.22 -13.80 4.36
N ASN A 287 -1.20 -14.33 5.05
CA ASN A 287 0.05 -14.76 4.42
C ASN A 287 -0.14 -16.13 3.77
N VAL A 288 -0.02 -16.18 2.44
CA VAL A 288 -0.21 -17.39 1.62
C VAL A 288 1.09 -17.94 1.02
N GLY A 289 2.24 -17.31 1.32
CA GLY A 289 3.55 -17.77 0.86
C GLY A 289 4.69 -17.16 1.64
N SER A 290 5.61 -18.00 2.13
CA SER A 290 6.74 -17.59 2.95
C SER A 290 8.04 -18.29 2.56
N ALA A 291 9.16 -17.58 2.69
CA ALA A 291 10.50 -18.13 2.51
C ALA A 291 10.83 -19.25 3.53
N LEU A 292 10.16 -19.25 4.67
CA LEU A 292 10.33 -20.29 5.70
C LEU A 292 9.73 -21.64 5.31
N LEU A 293 8.75 -21.65 4.40
CA LEU A 293 7.98 -22.84 4.05
C LEU A 293 8.54 -23.52 2.78
N SER A 294 8.25 -24.81 2.63
CA SER A 294 8.43 -25.50 1.35
C SER A 294 7.42 -25.01 0.31
N ASP A 295 7.73 -25.23 -0.96
CA ASP A 295 6.85 -24.82 -2.06
C ASP A 295 5.49 -25.53 -1.97
N GLU A 296 5.43 -26.81 -1.55
CA GLU A 296 4.19 -27.58 -1.36
C GLU A 296 3.31 -26.95 -0.25
N ARG A 297 3.92 -26.50 0.84
CA ARG A 297 3.20 -25.83 1.93
C ARG A 297 2.68 -24.46 1.50
N ASN A 298 3.46 -23.72 0.73
CA ASN A 298 3.06 -22.45 0.14
C ASN A 298 1.88 -22.64 -0.82
N ILE A 299 1.92 -23.67 -1.69
CA ILE A 299 0.80 -24.01 -2.58
C ILE A 299 -0.46 -24.32 -1.77
N GLN A 300 -0.36 -25.12 -0.69
CA GLN A 300 -1.48 -25.43 0.18
C GLN A 300 -2.09 -24.20 0.82
N LYS A 301 -1.26 -23.29 1.35
CA LYS A 301 -1.72 -22.03 1.95
C LYS A 301 -2.39 -21.13 0.91
N LEU A 302 -1.81 -20.97 -0.27
CA LEU A 302 -2.41 -20.20 -1.35
C LEU A 302 -3.80 -20.75 -1.74
N GLN A 303 -3.89 -22.07 -1.94
CA GLN A 303 -5.15 -22.72 -2.28
C GLN A 303 -6.21 -22.55 -1.17
N ALA A 304 -5.80 -22.63 0.10
CA ALA A 304 -6.69 -22.38 1.23
C ALA A 304 -7.19 -20.91 1.22
N GLY A 305 -6.30 -19.94 1.07
CA GLY A 305 -6.65 -18.51 1.00
C GLY A 305 -7.62 -18.20 -0.15
N LEU A 306 -7.34 -18.78 -1.33
CA LEU A 306 -8.20 -18.63 -2.51
C LEU A 306 -9.60 -19.21 -2.29
N ARG A 307 -9.71 -20.40 -1.67
CA ARG A 307 -11.00 -21.07 -1.42
C ARG A 307 -11.79 -20.43 -0.27
N ASN A 308 -11.10 -20.01 0.78
CA ASN A 308 -11.74 -19.53 2.00
C ASN A 308 -12.08 -18.02 1.94
N GLY A 309 -11.94 -17.38 0.79
CA GLY A 309 -12.39 -16.02 0.60
C GLY A 309 -11.48 -14.94 1.22
N VAL A 310 -10.19 -15.25 1.49
CA VAL A 310 -9.24 -14.23 1.92
C VAL A 310 -9.16 -13.13 0.86
N HIS A 311 -9.33 -11.87 1.26
CA HIS A 311 -9.33 -10.74 0.35
C HIS A 311 -7.92 -10.34 -0.10
N LEU A 312 -7.00 -10.19 0.85
CA LEU A 312 -5.63 -9.73 0.60
C LEU A 312 -4.67 -10.92 0.80
N LEU A 313 -4.26 -11.53 -0.29
CA LEU A 313 -3.40 -12.72 -0.31
C LEU A 313 -1.96 -12.25 -0.44
N THR A 314 -1.20 -12.21 0.66
CA THR A 314 0.18 -11.69 0.68
C THR A 314 1.22 -12.80 0.75
N GLY A 315 2.42 -12.56 0.22
CA GLY A 315 3.52 -13.52 0.28
C GLY A 315 4.84 -12.99 -0.26
N ASP A 316 5.89 -13.81 -0.10
CA ASP A 316 7.26 -13.45 -0.45
C ASP A 316 7.60 -13.64 -1.94
N TYR A 317 6.78 -14.37 -2.69
CA TYR A 317 7.04 -14.77 -4.07
C TYR A 317 5.92 -14.34 -5.03
N PRO A 318 5.84 -13.04 -5.37
CA PRO A 318 4.81 -12.54 -6.30
C PRO A 318 5.10 -12.88 -7.77
N ALA A 319 6.29 -13.39 -8.08
CA ALA A 319 6.74 -13.75 -9.42
C ALA A 319 7.68 -14.96 -9.37
N PRO A 320 7.96 -15.63 -10.50
CA PRO A 320 8.90 -16.75 -10.56
C PRO A 320 10.29 -16.37 -10.04
N VAL A 321 10.86 -17.21 -9.17
CA VAL A 321 12.20 -17.07 -8.61
C VAL A 321 13.01 -18.32 -8.93
N LYS A 322 14.27 -18.14 -9.36
CA LYS A 322 15.16 -19.24 -9.68
C LYS A 322 15.31 -20.20 -8.49
N GLY A 323 15.10 -21.49 -8.76
CA GLY A 323 15.24 -22.55 -7.76
C GLY A 323 13.98 -22.81 -6.92
N ARG A 324 12.87 -22.11 -7.22
CA ARG A 324 11.55 -22.36 -6.64
C ARG A 324 10.55 -22.82 -7.70
N THR A 325 9.63 -23.67 -7.30
CA THR A 325 8.48 -24.11 -8.10
C THR A 325 7.19 -23.41 -7.70
N TYR A 326 7.21 -22.66 -6.59
CA TYR A 326 6.13 -21.85 -6.09
C TYR A 326 6.34 -20.37 -6.40
N TRP A 327 5.32 -19.77 -6.94
CA TRP A 327 5.07 -18.32 -6.94
C TRP A 327 3.56 -18.10 -6.97
N PHE A 328 3.13 -16.90 -6.60
CA PHE A 328 1.71 -16.58 -6.59
C PHE A 328 1.31 -15.81 -7.85
N ASP A 329 0.46 -16.44 -8.65
CA ASP A 329 -0.29 -15.79 -9.73
C ASP A 329 -1.78 -15.86 -9.45
N MET A 330 -2.49 -14.75 -9.70
CA MET A 330 -3.94 -14.72 -9.55
C MET A 330 -4.58 -15.61 -10.63
N PRO A 331 -5.45 -16.56 -10.25
CA PRO A 331 -6.15 -17.38 -11.22
C PRO A 331 -6.95 -16.50 -12.21
N GLY A 332 -6.82 -16.78 -13.52
CA GLY A 332 -7.43 -15.99 -14.57
C GLY A 332 -6.53 -14.92 -15.18
N GLY A 333 -5.33 -14.68 -14.62
CA GLY A 333 -4.30 -13.79 -15.19
C GLY A 333 -4.58 -12.29 -15.05
N SER A 334 -5.64 -11.89 -14.38
CA SER A 334 -5.90 -10.50 -13.97
C SER A 334 -5.14 -10.16 -12.67
N PRO A 335 -4.90 -8.88 -12.35
CA PRO A 335 -4.30 -8.48 -11.07
C PRO A 335 -5.12 -8.95 -9.86
N SER A 336 -6.43 -9.03 -10.04
CA SER A 336 -7.39 -9.34 -8.99
C SER A 336 -8.55 -10.16 -9.56
N ARG A 337 -9.34 -10.76 -8.68
CA ARG A 337 -10.53 -11.51 -9.07
C ARG A 337 -11.68 -11.27 -8.10
N CYS A 338 -12.87 -11.71 -8.50
CA CYS A 338 -14.01 -11.76 -7.60
C CYS A 338 -13.74 -12.74 -6.45
N ASN A 339 -14.07 -12.32 -5.23
CA ASN A 339 -14.01 -13.19 -4.05
C ASN A 339 -15.08 -14.27 -4.17
N PRO A 340 -14.73 -15.57 -4.05
CA PRO A 340 -15.68 -16.66 -4.27
C PRO A 340 -16.78 -16.76 -3.19
N ILE A 341 -16.61 -16.07 -2.06
CA ILE A 341 -17.54 -16.12 -0.92
C ILE A 341 -18.39 -14.85 -0.86
N THR A 342 -17.80 -13.67 -1.09
CA THR A 342 -18.47 -12.39 -0.82
C THR A 342 -18.96 -11.68 -2.08
N ALA A 343 -18.42 -12.01 -3.26
CA ALA A 343 -18.84 -11.36 -4.50
C ALA A 343 -20.21 -11.86 -4.98
N PRO A 344 -21.01 -11.01 -5.64
CA PRO A 344 -22.28 -11.43 -6.21
C PRO A 344 -22.09 -12.43 -7.36
N ALA A 345 -23.12 -13.23 -7.63
CA ALA A 345 -23.12 -14.20 -8.71
C ALA A 345 -22.81 -13.57 -10.07
N GLY A 346 -22.12 -14.33 -10.93
CA GLY A 346 -21.76 -13.87 -12.27
C GLY A 346 -20.65 -12.83 -12.35
N CYS A 347 -19.98 -12.52 -11.22
CA CYS A 347 -18.81 -11.64 -11.23
C CYS A 347 -17.64 -12.31 -11.95
N ALA A 348 -17.05 -11.61 -12.92
CA ALA A 348 -15.85 -12.02 -13.65
C ALA A 348 -14.63 -11.18 -13.19
N SER A 349 -13.43 -11.74 -13.25
CA SER A 349 -12.21 -11.00 -12.86
C SER A 349 -12.01 -9.70 -13.67
N THR A 350 -12.48 -9.70 -14.92
CA THR A 350 -12.47 -8.51 -15.79
C THR A 350 -13.43 -7.40 -15.36
N ASP A 351 -14.42 -7.71 -14.51
CA ASP A 351 -15.28 -6.68 -13.90
C ASP A 351 -14.55 -5.95 -12.77
N VAL A 352 -13.52 -6.57 -12.22
CA VAL A 352 -12.71 -6.01 -11.13
C VAL A 352 -11.59 -5.14 -11.68
N GLU A 353 -10.73 -5.71 -12.52
CA GLU A 353 -9.61 -5.01 -13.15
C GLU A 353 -9.16 -5.73 -14.43
N ALA A 354 -9.00 -4.99 -15.52
CA ALA A 354 -8.64 -5.56 -16.81
C ALA A 354 -7.20 -6.12 -16.82
N PRO A 355 -6.93 -7.28 -17.43
CA PRO A 355 -5.59 -7.84 -17.57
C PRO A 355 -4.58 -6.92 -18.28
N GLY A 356 -5.05 -6.06 -19.20
CA GLY A 356 -4.24 -5.13 -19.97
C GLY A 356 -3.54 -4.05 -19.17
N ILE A 357 -3.88 -3.88 -17.88
CA ILE A 357 -3.16 -2.98 -16.97
C ILE A 357 -1.76 -3.51 -16.61
N LEU A 358 -1.50 -4.82 -16.81
CA LEU A 358 -0.21 -5.45 -16.58
C LEU A 358 0.69 -5.29 -17.79
N ARG A 359 1.81 -4.60 -17.62
CA ARG A 359 2.82 -4.43 -18.66
C ARG A 359 3.70 -5.69 -18.77
N GLY A 360 4.02 -6.10 -19.98
CA GLY A 360 5.08 -7.09 -20.25
C GLY A 360 4.69 -8.56 -20.13
N ARG A 361 3.45 -8.91 -19.84
CA ARG A 361 3.01 -10.31 -19.96
C ARG A 361 2.71 -10.65 -21.42
N THR A 362 3.74 -11.09 -22.16
CA THR A 362 3.49 -12.02 -23.25
C THR A 362 2.92 -13.28 -22.61
N ARG A 363 1.64 -13.53 -22.85
CA ARG A 363 0.95 -14.77 -22.48
C ARG A 363 1.83 -15.96 -22.91
N PRO A 364 2.21 -16.91 -22.02
CA PRO A 364 2.72 -18.16 -22.54
C PRO A 364 1.61 -18.75 -23.39
N ALA A 365 1.92 -19.01 -24.66
CA ALA A 365 1.04 -19.70 -25.58
C ALA A 365 0.67 -21.06 -24.96
N GLY A 366 -0.61 -21.30 -24.91
CA GLY A 366 -1.37 -22.41 -24.41
C GLY A 366 -0.65 -23.71 -24.05
N GLY A 367 -0.96 -24.21 -22.89
CA GLY A 367 -0.89 -25.59 -22.45
C GLY A 367 -2.17 -25.90 -21.72
#